data_c5be30892806e44378fd5ca28ee30426
#
_entry.id   c5be30892806e44378fd5ca28ee30426
#
_cell.length_a   1.000
_cell.length_b   1.000
_cell.length_c   1.000
_cell.angle_alpha   90.00
_cell.angle_beta   90.00
_cell.angle_gamma   90.00
#
_symmetry.space_group_name_H-M   'P 1'
#
loop_
_entity.id
_entity.type
_entity.pdbx_description
1 polymer ?
#
loop_
_entity_poly.entity_id
_entity_poly.type
_entity_poly.pdbx_seq_one_letter_code
_entity_poly.pdbx_strand_id
1 'polypeptide(L)'
;MQNQIKEYVALYENEVRKLADQLRNESMPQPTEELFSEFETNGNRIRYEAVYFGRRKFLSVLGLASVIWREKEDIQKLEEVIREICAEECWALPAHVRRKENPNWRGVIDLFASETGQTLAHITTLLKDELSEDVITLAQNEVKARILKPFIESKVPYASWEQATNNWNAVCCGNVGSAALLLMKEGTEKKKLLERLNYALENYYLEGFGMDGACQEGLGYWVYGFTYFTLFALAQIEYDPSKDLMASEKVNAIAHFQQKCYFAGGRTVSFSDGDSRGTYPMGLTCCLADQYSDIRFPDTLYAQKLDGDSCWRWIGIYWNWYWTHRYLDDVQNKKAEEPKPLEQSGMCILQDAQWCILRGAKQTAVIAKGGNNGESHNHNDVGSFQYLADGEAFLDDLGAGEYTKDYFSEKRYEVFCNRGESHNIPIIGDVDQKAGKEYCADRFELTKDRNIFISFGKAYGIEAQKVYREIWLDENTGKLTVCDYIQCRPGVEVHENLVTRLPVSVEDDSVVIHGEKHCAILHAEGRKGEFKIKTVEHSNHQGILENINVIRWEVCCDEPQNSKIGIADSKICLHITE
;
A
#
# COMPACT_ATOMS: atom_id res chain seq x y z
N MET A 1 15.24 -17.03 11.30
CA MET A 1 13.88 -16.61 10.89
C MET A 1 12.80 -17.28 11.75
N GLN A 2 12.65 -18.63 11.79
CA GLN A 2 11.58 -19.29 12.56
C GLN A 2 11.53 -18.90 14.05
N ASN A 3 12.67 -18.82 14.74
CA ASN A 3 12.71 -18.37 16.13
C ASN A 3 12.29 -16.91 16.31
N GLN A 4 12.63 -16.05 15.36
CA GLN A 4 12.20 -14.64 15.37
C GLN A 4 10.68 -14.51 15.17
N ILE A 5 10.07 -15.35 14.32
CA ILE A 5 8.61 -15.39 14.15
C ILE A 5 7.92 -15.88 15.44
N LYS A 6 8.49 -16.90 16.12
CA LYS A 6 7.99 -17.35 17.44
C LYS A 6 8.07 -16.25 18.50
N GLU A 7 9.17 -15.52 18.53
CA GLU A 7 9.33 -14.36 19.43
C GLU A 7 8.31 -13.25 19.12
N TYR A 8 8.13 -12.95 17.84
CA TYR A 8 7.10 -11.99 17.39
C TYR A 8 5.72 -12.38 17.92
N VAL A 9 5.30 -13.63 17.74
CA VAL A 9 3.98 -14.09 18.21
C VAL A 9 3.85 -13.98 19.73
N ALA A 10 4.88 -14.37 20.48
CA ALA A 10 4.86 -14.27 21.94
C ALA A 10 4.72 -12.81 22.42
N LEU A 11 5.42 -11.88 21.77
CA LEU A 11 5.29 -10.45 22.05
C LEU A 11 3.89 -9.95 21.68
N TYR A 12 3.37 -10.36 20.54
CA TYR A 12 2.03 -10.00 20.07
C TYR A 12 0.95 -10.43 21.05
N GLU A 13 0.99 -11.68 21.52
CA GLU A 13 0.04 -12.20 22.53
C GLU A 13 0.14 -11.44 23.86
N ASN A 14 1.36 -11.11 24.30
CA ASN A 14 1.54 -10.29 25.51
C ASN A 14 0.91 -8.90 25.37
N GLU A 15 1.01 -8.27 24.19
CA GLU A 15 0.37 -6.99 23.90
C GLU A 15 -1.17 -7.13 23.90
N VAL A 16 -1.70 -8.19 23.27
CA VAL A 16 -3.15 -8.49 23.32
C VAL A 16 -3.63 -8.64 24.75
N ARG A 17 -2.94 -9.40 25.58
CA ARG A 17 -3.28 -9.62 27.00
C ARG A 17 -3.33 -8.30 27.76
N LYS A 18 -2.25 -7.52 27.69
CA LYS A 18 -2.15 -6.22 28.35
C LYS A 18 -3.28 -5.27 27.95
N LEU A 19 -3.58 -5.23 26.64
CA LEU A 19 -4.61 -4.34 26.12
C LEU A 19 -6.01 -4.82 26.48
N ALA A 20 -6.29 -6.13 26.47
CA ALA A 20 -7.56 -6.70 26.92
C ALA A 20 -7.81 -6.37 28.41
N ASP A 21 -6.80 -6.53 29.30
CA ASP A 21 -6.87 -6.16 30.71
C ASP A 21 -7.24 -4.69 30.91
N GLN A 22 -6.71 -3.81 30.07
CA GLN A 22 -7.05 -2.37 30.09
C GLN A 22 -8.49 -2.14 29.65
N LEU A 23 -8.91 -2.69 28.50
CA LEU A 23 -10.21 -2.47 27.88
C LEU A 23 -11.38 -3.05 28.72
N ARG A 24 -11.13 -4.08 29.52
CA ARG A 24 -12.15 -4.59 30.47
C ARG A 24 -12.68 -3.51 31.40
N ASN A 25 -11.80 -2.59 31.80
CA ASN A 25 -12.10 -1.54 32.79
C ASN A 25 -12.43 -0.19 32.14
N GLU A 26 -12.34 -0.09 30.84
CA GLU A 26 -12.67 1.14 30.10
C GLU A 26 -14.10 1.13 29.56
N SER A 27 -14.66 2.33 29.41
CA SER A 27 -15.92 2.53 28.70
C SER A 27 -15.67 2.67 27.21
N MET A 28 -16.47 1.99 26.40
CA MET A 28 -16.38 2.10 24.95
C MET A 28 -16.81 3.51 24.49
N PRO A 29 -16.05 4.16 23.59
CA PRO A 29 -16.41 5.50 23.10
C PRO A 29 -17.77 5.48 22.40
N GLN A 30 -18.52 6.59 22.54
CA GLN A 30 -19.89 6.69 22.01
C GLN A 30 -19.93 7.57 20.76
N PRO A 31 -20.42 7.05 19.63
CA PRO A 31 -20.65 7.83 18.43
C PRO A 31 -21.85 8.75 18.64
N THR A 32 -21.70 10.04 18.32
CA THR A 32 -22.79 11.01 18.42
C THR A 32 -23.26 11.46 17.05
N GLU A 33 -24.52 11.87 16.94
CA GLU A 33 -25.08 12.43 15.72
C GLU A 33 -24.31 13.69 15.27
N GLU A 34 -23.81 14.48 16.24
CA GLU A 34 -22.99 15.66 15.95
C GLU A 34 -21.72 15.27 15.20
N LEU A 35 -20.95 14.29 15.70
CA LEU A 35 -19.73 13.80 15.07
C LEU A 35 -20.02 13.15 13.70
N PHE A 36 -21.11 12.38 13.60
CA PHE A 36 -21.51 11.77 12.32
C PHE A 36 -21.79 12.83 11.25
N SER A 37 -22.43 13.93 11.62
CA SER A 37 -22.82 15.00 10.70
C SER A 37 -21.67 15.94 10.32
N GLU A 38 -20.53 15.90 11.02
CA GLU A 38 -19.39 16.80 10.74
C GLU A 38 -18.87 16.66 9.31
N PHE A 39 -18.80 15.44 8.77
CA PHE A 39 -18.34 15.24 7.40
C PHE A 39 -19.21 15.96 6.37
N GLU A 40 -20.54 15.93 6.53
CA GLU A 40 -21.46 16.64 5.65
C GLU A 40 -21.39 18.17 5.81
N THR A 41 -21.03 18.66 6.98
CA THR A 41 -21.07 20.11 7.29
C THR A 41 -19.76 20.83 7.02
N ASN A 42 -18.62 20.21 7.37
CA ASN A 42 -17.30 20.84 7.31
C ASN A 42 -16.21 19.97 6.67
N GLY A 43 -16.55 18.73 6.26
CA GLY A 43 -15.61 17.76 5.67
C GLY A 43 -14.72 17.04 6.67
N ASN A 44 -14.89 17.25 7.98
CA ASN A 44 -14.10 16.56 9.00
C ASN A 44 -14.57 15.12 9.16
N ARG A 45 -13.67 14.17 8.95
CA ARG A 45 -13.91 12.74 9.16
C ARG A 45 -13.16 12.18 10.36
N ILE A 46 -12.05 12.81 10.74
CA ILE A 46 -11.08 12.28 11.71
C ILE A 46 -11.71 12.08 13.09
N ARG A 47 -12.52 13.03 13.56
CA ARG A 47 -13.12 12.98 14.89
C ARG A 47 -14.13 11.83 15.04
N TYR A 48 -14.96 11.61 14.03
CA TYR A 48 -15.88 10.46 14.02
C TYR A 48 -15.11 9.15 13.91
N GLU A 49 -14.14 9.08 13.00
CA GLU A 49 -13.31 7.89 12.78
C GLU A 49 -12.54 7.47 14.03
N ALA A 50 -12.01 8.41 14.81
CA ALA A 50 -11.35 8.10 16.08
C ALA A 50 -12.29 7.38 17.07
N VAL A 51 -13.54 7.80 17.16
CA VAL A 51 -14.57 7.12 17.98
C VAL A 51 -14.94 5.77 17.39
N TYR A 52 -15.19 5.72 16.07
CA TYR A 52 -15.57 4.50 15.36
C TYR A 52 -14.51 3.41 15.48
N PHE A 53 -13.24 3.73 15.19
CA PHE A 53 -12.14 2.77 15.29
C PHE A 53 -11.80 2.41 16.74
N GLY A 54 -11.98 3.35 17.67
CA GLY A 54 -11.92 3.05 19.11
C GLY A 54 -12.89 1.92 19.50
N ARG A 55 -14.10 1.91 18.97
CA ARG A 55 -15.09 0.83 19.20
C ARG A 55 -14.65 -0.49 18.55
N ARG A 56 -14.08 -0.45 17.34
CA ARG A 56 -13.53 -1.65 16.66
C ARG A 56 -12.33 -2.22 17.41
N LYS A 57 -11.53 -1.37 18.07
CA LYS A 57 -10.46 -1.80 18.99
C LYS A 57 -11.00 -2.74 20.10
N PHE A 58 -12.08 -2.33 20.78
CA PHE A 58 -12.73 -3.18 21.79
C PHE A 58 -13.17 -4.52 21.20
N LEU A 59 -13.87 -4.51 20.06
CA LEU A 59 -14.37 -5.72 19.42
C LEU A 59 -13.23 -6.69 19.04
N SER A 60 -12.20 -6.18 18.38
CA SER A 60 -11.13 -7.02 17.85
C SER A 60 -10.17 -7.52 18.92
N VAL A 61 -9.78 -6.67 19.87
CA VAL A 61 -8.84 -7.06 20.93
C VAL A 61 -9.48 -8.03 21.93
N LEU A 62 -10.68 -7.72 22.42
CA LEU A 62 -11.41 -8.61 23.33
C LEU A 62 -11.85 -9.90 22.61
N GLY A 63 -12.20 -9.80 21.31
CA GLY A 63 -12.49 -10.95 20.48
C GLY A 63 -11.31 -11.91 20.42
N LEU A 64 -10.09 -11.41 20.11
CA LEU A 64 -8.89 -12.26 20.05
C LEU A 64 -8.52 -12.78 21.45
N ALA A 65 -8.55 -11.95 22.50
CA ALA A 65 -8.28 -12.38 23.86
C ALA A 65 -9.24 -13.51 24.29
N SER A 66 -10.53 -13.39 23.98
CA SER A 66 -11.53 -14.42 24.25
C SER A 66 -11.25 -15.72 23.48
N VAL A 67 -10.77 -15.61 22.24
CA VAL A 67 -10.41 -16.81 21.44
C VAL A 67 -9.19 -17.52 22.02
N ILE A 68 -8.17 -16.78 22.44
CA ILE A 68 -6.91 -17.38 22.93
C ILE A 68 -7.10 -17.97 24.34
N TRP A 69 -7.68 -17.21 25.28
CA TRP A 69 -7.64 -17.58 26.71
C TRP A 69 -8.98 -18.05 27.28
N ARG A 70 -10.11 -17.79 26.61
CA ARG A 70 -11.44 -18.20 27.08
C ARG A 70 -11.78 -17.69 28.49
N GLU A 71 -11.23 -16.52 28.90
CA GLU A 71 -11.49 -15.95 30.21
C GLU A 71 -12.91 -15.37 30.29
N LYS A 72 -13.60 -15.66 31.39
CA LYS A 72 -15.00 -15.29 31.59
C LYS A 72 -15.19 -13.76 31.54
N GLU A 73 -14.28 -13.02 32.12
CA GLU A 73 -14.32 -11.56 32.18
C GLU A 73 -14.19 -10.93 30.79
N ASP A 74 -13.31 -11.47 29.93
CA ASP A 74 -13.15 -11.03 28.56
C ASP A 74 -14.41 -11.31 27.73
N ILE A 75 -14.99 -12.52 27.90
CA ILE A 75 -16.22 -12.93 27.21
C ILE A 75 -17.39 -12.06 27.62
N GLN A 76 -17.56 -11.77 28.91
CA GLN A 76 -18.63 -10.89 29.40
C GLN A 76 -18.51 -9.47 28.82
N LYS A 77 -17.29 -8.92 28.81
CA LYS A 77 -17.04 -7.60 28.23
C LYS A 77 -17.26 -7.60 26.71
N LEU A 78 -16.84 -8.65 26.03
CA LEU A 78 -17.07 -8.82 24.58
C LEU A 78 -18.57 -8.87 24.25
N GLU A 79 -19.39 -9.54 25.05
CA GLU A 79 -20.84 -9.54 24.87
C GLU A 79 -21.46 -8.13 24.97
N GLU A 80 -21.00 -7.31 25.94
CA GLU A 80 -21.41 -5.91 26.03
C GLU A 80 -21.04 -5.14 24.75
N VAL A 81 -19.79 -5.32 24.29
CA VAL A 81 -19.27 -4.67 23.08
C VAL A 81 -20.07 -5.09 21.84
N ILE A 82 -20.36 -6.38 21.68
CA ILE A 82 -21.16 -6.88 20.54
C ILE A 82 -22.56 -6.24 20.55
N ARG A 83 -23.23 -6.17 21.71
CA ARG A 83 -24.54 -5.53 21.81
C ARG A 83 -24.51 -4.05 21.41
N GLU A 84 -23.50 -3.32 21.87
CA GLU A 84 -23.34 -1.91 21.52
C GLU A 84 -23.01 -1.69 20.04
N ILE A 85 -22.17 -2.54 19.42
CA ILE A 85 -21.88 -2.48 17.97
C ILE A 85 -23.14 -2.81 17.15
N CYS A 86 -23.92 -3.79 17.57
CA CYS A 86 -25.19 -4.12 16.91
C CYS A 86 -26.23 -2.98 17.04
N ALA A 87 -26.17 -2.19 18.12
CA ALA A 87 -27.04 -1.03 18.34
C ALA A 87 -26.63 0.22 17.53
N GLU A 88 -25.46 0.25 16.91
CA GLU A 88 -25.05 1.36 16.04
C GLU A 88 -26.07 1.57 14.91
N GLU A 89 -26.38 2.83 14.64
CA GLU A 89 -27.36 3.18 13.60
C GLU A 89 -26.86 2.81 12.20
N CYS A 90 -25.56 2.99 11.94
CA CYS A 90 -24.90 2.66 10.66
C CYS A 90 -23.50 2.10 10.94
N TRP A 91 -23.10 1.08 10.16
CA TRP A 91 -21.75 0.53 10.22
C TRP A 91 -20.81 1.15 9.18
N ALA A 92 -21.33 1.84 8.17
CA ALA A 92 -20.55 2.57 7.20
C ALA A 92 -20.09 3.93 7.76
N LEU A 93 -18.93 4.40 7.29
CA LEU A 93 -18.43 5.71 7.67
C LEU A 93 -19.23 6.85 7.05
N PRO A 94 -19.37 8.01 7.74
CA PRO A 94 -20.05 9.18 7.20
C PRO A 94 -19.54 9.65 5.84
N ALA A 95 -18.24 9.51 5.60
CA ALA A 95 -17.60 9.86 4.33
C ALA A 95 -18.06 8.99 3.14
N HIS A 96 -18.60 7.80 3.41
CA HIS A 96 -19.03 6.84 2.40
C HIS A 96 -20.55 6.77 2.25
N VAL A 97 -21.32 7.47 3.09
CA VAL A 97 -22.77 7.51 3.01
C VAL A 97 -23.26 8.89 2.59
N ARG A 98 -24.25 8.91 1.70
CA ARG A 98 -24.90 10.13 1.23
C ARG A 98 -26.29 10.21 1.83
N ARG A 99 -26.40 10.62 3.12
CA ARG A 99 -27.66 10.62 3.88
C ARG A 99 -28.80 11.36 3.16
N LYS A 100 -28.50 12.51 2.56
CA LYS A 100 -29.48 13.36 1.87
C LYS A 100 -29.99 12.75 0.56
N GLU A 101 -29.14 11.94 -0.09
CA GLU A 101 -29.43 11.38 -1.41
C GLU A 101 -29.95 9.94 -1.31
N ASN A 102 -29.57 9.20 -0.26
CA ASN A 102 -29.91 7.80 -0.07
C ASN A 102 -30.79 7.58 1.16
N PRO A 103 -32.10 7.35 1.00
CA PRO A 103 -32.99 7.08 2.14
C PRO A 103 -32.62 5.79 2.91
N ASN A 104 -31.88 4.87 2.28
CA ASN A 104 -31.44 3.61 2.88
C ASN A 104 -29.98 3.68 3.36
N TRP A 105 -29.46 4.87 3.67
CA TRP A 105 -28.07 5.10 4.04
C TRP A 105 -27.57 4.23 5.20
N ARG A 106 -28.46 3.82 6.12
CA ARG A 106 -28.13 2.96 7.28
C ARG A 106 -27.68 1.55 6.87
N GLY A 107 -28.12 1.08 5.72
CA GLY A 107 -27.79 -0.23 5.16
C GLY A 107 -26.74 -0.18 4.03
N VAL A 108 -25.96 0.92 3.92
CA VAL A 108 -24.88 1.00 2.95
C VAL A 108 -23.77 0.02 3.34
N ILE A 109 -23.36 -0.80 2.38
CA ILE A 109 -22.19 -1.68 2.50
C ILE A 109 -21.00 -0.97 1.89
N ASP A 110 -20.17 -0.40 2.76
CA ASP A 110 -18.84 0.11 2.44
C ASP A 110 -17.76 -0.84 2.96
N LEU A 111 -16.50 -0.43 2.92
CA LEU A 111 -15.36 -1.17 3.47
C LEU A 111 -15.64 -1.59 4.93
N PHE A 112 -15.99 -0.63 5.78
CA PHE A 112 -16.08 -0.81 7.23
C PHE A 112 -17.36 -1.51 7.69
N ALA A 113 -18.47 -1.31 6.98
CA ALA A 113 -19.68 -2.09 7.21
C ALA A 113 -19.46 -3.56 6.89
N SER A 114 -18.80 -3.86 5.74
CA SER A 114 -18.47 -5.23 5.36
C SER A 114 -17.51 -5.89 6.35
N GLU A 115 -16.48 -5.16 6.80
CA GLU A 115 -15.51 -5.60 7.83
C GLU A 115 -16.19 -5.88 9.16
N THR A 116 -17.09 -4.99 9.62
CA THR A 116 -17.85 -5.19 10.86
C THR A 116 -18.72 -6.44 10.78
N GLY A 117 -19.41 -6.63 9.64
CA GLY A 117 -20.25 -7.81 9.41
C GLY A 117 -19.46 -9.11 9.43
N GLN A 118 -18.32 -9.17 8.76
CA GLN A 118 -17.44 -10.33 8.76
C GLN A 118 -16.87 -10.60 10.17
N THR A 119 -16.43 -9.56 10.89
CA THR A 119 -15.89 -9.68 12.24
C THR A 119 -16.91 -10.29 13.21
N LEU A 120 -18.14 -9.77 13.22
CA LEU A 120 -19.21 -10.29 14.08
C LEU A 120 -19.60 -11.73 13.71
N ALA A 121 -19.69 -12.04 12.40
CA ALA A 121 -19.97 -13.39 11.93
C ALA A 121 -18.90 -14.38 12.39
N HIS A 122 -17.64 -13.98 12.29
CA HIS A 122 -16.52 -14.84 12.63
C HIS A 122 -16.38 -15.03 14.15
N ILE A 123 -16.40 -13.96 14.94
CA ILE A 123 -16.33 -14.02 16.41
C ILE A 123 -17.46 -14.91 16.97
N THR A 124 -18.70 -14.74 16.51
CA THR A 124 -19.85 -15.54 16.99
C THR A 124 -19.79 -17.00 16.54
N THR A 125 -19.03 -17.30 15.49
CA THR A 125 -18.77 -18.69 15.07
C THR A 125 -17.66 -19.33 15.89
N LEU A 126 -16.57 -18.59 16.15
CA LEU A 126 -15.43 -19.08 16.92
C LEU A 126 -15.76 -19.31 18.41
N LEU A 127 -16.63 -18.46 18.96
CA LEU A 127 -16.98 -18.45 20.39
C LEU A 127 -18.44 -18.92 20.61
N LYS A 128 -18.95 -19.81 19.75
CA LYS A 128 -20.35 -20.28 19.80
C LYS A 128 -20.72 -21.00 21.11
N ASP A 129 -19.74 -21.61 21.77
CA ASP A 129 -19.92 -22.38 22.98
C ASP A 129 -19.69 -21.54 24.26
N GLU A 130 -19.14 -20.32 24.10
CA GLU A 130 -18.78 -19.41 25.20
C GLU A 130 -19.71 -18.19 25.31
N LEU A 131 -20.17 -17.66 24.17
CA LEU A 131 -21.09 -16.53 24.12
C LEU A 131 -22.52 -16.99 24.41
N SER A 132 -23.32 -16.12 25.03
CA SER A 132 -24.73 -16.37 25.24
C SER A 132 -25.51 -16.43 23.92
N GLU A 133 -26.50 -17.32 23.84
CA GLU A 133 -27.30 -17.57 22.61
C GLU A 133 -28.01 -16.31 22.09
N ASP A 134 -28.43 -15.42 22.98
CA ASP A 134 -29.07 -14.16 22.59
C ASP A 134 -28.10 -13.18 21.94
N VAL A 135 -26.82 -13.12 22.37
CA VAL A 135 -25.78 -12.30 21.74
C VAL A 135 -25.43 -12.85 20.36
N ILE A 136 -25.24 -14.16 20.25
CA ILE A 136 -24.99 -14.82 18.96
C ILE A 136 -26.13 -14.53 17.99
N THR A 137 -27.37 -14.74 18.43
CA THR A 137 -28.57 -14.51 17.61
C THR A 137 -28.69 -13.05 17.18
N LEU A 138 -28.45 -12.11 18.08
CA LEU A 138 -28.47 -10.67 17.79
C LEU A 138 -27.45 -10.34 16.70
N ALA A 139 -26.18 -10.67 16.92
CA ALA A 139 -25.11 -10.34 15.99
C ALA A 139 -25.33 -10.95 14.60
N GLN A 140 -25.68 -12.25 14.54
CA GLN A 140 -25.91 -12.92 13.26
C GLN A 140 -27.13 -12.36 12.51
N ASN A 141 -28.17 -11.93 13.22
CA ASN A 141 -29.34 -11.30 12.59
C ASN A 141 -28.99 -9.91 12.03
N GLU A 142 -28.19 -9.11 12.77
CA GLU A 142 -27.74 -7.81 12.29
C GLU A 142 -26.83 -7.96 11.05
N VAL A 143 -25.92 -8.92 11.03
CA VAL A 143 -25.10 -9.22 9.83
C VAL A 143 -25.97 -9.62 8.64
N LYS A 144 -26.95 -10.50 8.86
CA LYS A 144 -27.90 -10.89 7.80
C LYS A 144 -28.71 -9.70 7.29
N ALA A 145 -29.20 -8.85 8.18
CA ALA A 145 -30.04 -7.71 7.84
C ALA A 145 -29.29 -6.58 7.14
N ARG A 146 -28.05 -6.28 7.58
CA ARG A 146 -27.28 -5.13 7.10
C ARG A 146 -26.32 -5.45 5.96
N ILE A 147 -25.85 -6.70 5.85
CA ILE A 147 -24.84 -7.09 4.85
C ILE A 147 -25.42 -8.08 3.85
N LEU A 148 -25.85 -9.28 4.30
CA LEU A 148 -26.18 -10.36 3.36
C LEU A 148 -27.46 -10.06 2.58
N LYS A 149 -28.55 -9.70 3.25
CA LYS A 149 -29.83 -9.45 2.61
C LYS A 149 -29.79 -8.28 1.61
N PRO A 150 -29.27 -7.08 1.96
CA PRO A 150 -29.17 -5.98 1.00
C PRO A 150 -28.34 -6.33 -0.23
N PHE A 151 -27.25 -7.09 -0.06
CA PHE A 151 -26.42 -7.51 -1.19
C PHE A 151 -27.14 -8.51 -2.08
N ILE A 152 -27.79 -9.54 -1.51
CA ILE A 152 -28.53 -10.57 -2.24
C ILE A 152 -29.69 -9.97 -3.03
N GLU A 153 -30.47 -9.07 -2.42
CA GLU A 153 -31.65 -8.45 -3.03
C GLU A 153 -31.29 -7.33 -4.04
N SER A 154 -30.05 -6.92 -4.08
CA SER A 154 -29.61 -5.84 -4.98
C SER A 154 -29.48 -6.27 -6.43
N LYS A 155 -29.56 -5.29 -7.34
CA LYS A 155 -29.11 -5.47 -8.72
C LYS A 155 -27.58 -5.48 -8.78
N VAL A 156 -27.05 -6.05 -9.85
CA VAL A 156 -25.60 -5.99 -10.14
C VAL A 156 -25.34 -4.74 -10.99
N PRO A 157 -24.37 -3.87 -10.58
CA PRO A 157 -23.62 -3.92 -9.34
C PRO A 157 -24.46 -3.43 -8.14
N TYR A 158 -24.16 -3.95 -6.94
CA TYR A 158 -24.69 -3.39 -5.68
C TYR A 158 -24.31 -1.91 -5.52
N ALA A 159 -23.03 -1.63 -5.72
CA ALA A 159 -22.43 -0.31 -5.71
C ALA A 159 -21.20 -0.30 -6.64
N SER A 160 -20.60 0.87 -6.88
CA SER A 160 -19.42 1.00 -7.75
C SER A 160 -18.26 0.10 -7.35
N TRP A 161 -18.09 -0.20 -6.07
CA TRP A 161 -17.01 -1.05 -5.59
C TRP A 161 -17.08 -2.50 -6.12
N GLU A 162 -18.26 -3.02 -6.45
CA GLU A 162 -18.39 -4.39 -6.97
C GLU A 162 -17.73 -4.58 -8.35
N GLN A 163 -17.56 -3.47 -9.09
CA GLN A 163 -16.90 -3.45 -10.40
C GLN A 163 -15.61 -2.62 -10.39
N ALA A 164 -15.11 -2.28 -9.22
CA ALA A 164 -13.85 -1.55 -9.08
C ALA A 164 -12.66 -2.49 -9.29
N THR A 165 -11.60 -1.97 -9.89
CA THR A 165 -10.33 -2.68 -10.13
C THR A 165 -9.31 -2.45 -9.01
N ASN A 166 -9.75 -2.00 -7.85
CA ASN A 166 -8.92 -1.65 -6.70
C ASN A 166 -9.33 -2.40 -5.42
N ASN A 167 -8.68 -2.10 -4.32
CA ASN A 167 -8.88 -2.73 -3.02
C ASN A 167 -10.33 -2.75 -2.53
N TRP A 168 -11.17 -1.77 -2.87
CA TRP A 168 -12.58 -1.75 -2.48
C TRP A 168 -13.33 -3.02 -2.89
N ASN A 169 -13.08 -3.50 -4.10
CA ASN A 169 -13.69 -4.73 -4.58
C ASN A 169 -13.32 -5.92 -3.70
N ALA A 170 -12.01 -6.14 -3.48
CA ALA A 170 -11.55 -7.29 -2.70
C ALA A 170 -12.00 -7.23 -1.25
N VAL A 171 -11.96 -6.05 -0.62
CA VAL A 171 -12.39 -5.88 0.78
C VAL A 171 -13.87 -6.17 0.93
N CYS A 172 -14.73 -5.54 0.13
CA CYS A 172 -16.18 -5.73 0.26
C CYS A 172 -16.60 -7.14 -0.16
N CYS A 173 -16.12 -7.64 -1.31
CA CYS A 173 -16.43 -9.01 -1.77
C CYS A 173 -15.91 -10.06 -0.79
N GLY A 174 -14.68 -9.92 -0.31
CA GLY A 174 -14.06 -10.84 0.62
C GLY A 174 -14.83 -10.94 1.94
N ASN A 175 -15.23 -9.80 2.50
CA ASN A 175 -15.97 -9.77 3.75
C ASN A 175 -17.40 -10.30 3.60
N VAL A 176 -18.14 -9.89 2.56
CA VAL A 176 -19.49 -10.38 2.29
C VAL A 176 -19.47 -11.89 2.05
N GLY A 177 -18.50 -12.38 1.26
CA GLY A 177 -18.32 -13.80 0.97
C GLY A 177 -17.99 -14.63 2.20
N SER A 178 -17.05 -14.16 3.02
CA SER A 178 -16.68 -14.83 4.27
C SER A 178 -17.84 -14.87 5.26
N ALA A 179 -18.61 -13.78 5.41
CA ALA A 179 -19.80 -13.77 6.24
C ALA A 179 -20.89 -14.74 5.70
N ALA A 180 -21.05 -14.83 4.37
CA ALA A 180 -22.00 -15.75 3.75
C ALA A 180 -21.60 -17.22 3.96
N LEU A 181 -20.31 -17.54 3.84
CA LEU A 181 -19.81 -18.89 4.10
C LEU A 181 -20.09 -19.34 5.53
N LEU A 182 -19.97 -18.43 6.50
CA LEU A 182 -20.20 -18.70 7.93
C LEU A 182 -21.70 -18.78 8.29
N LEU A 183 -22.55 -17.91 7.76
CA LEU A 183 -23.91 -17.71 8.29
C LEU A 183 -25.04 -18.18 7.39
N MET A 184 -24.79 -18.40 6.08
CA MET A 184 -25.84 -18.86 5.19
C MET A 184 -25.95 -20.37 5.18
N LYS A 185 -27.20 -20.86 5.17
CA LYS A 185 -27.49 -22.27 4.96
C LYS A 185 -27.16 -22.68 3.52
N GLU A 186 -26.81 -23.95 3.36
CA GLU A 186 -26.60 -24.53 2.03
C GLU A 186 -27.85 -24.39 1.16
N GLY A 187 -27.63 -23.99 -0.10
CA GLY A 187 -28.72 -23.81 -1.05
C GLY A 187 -28.37 -22.93 -2.24
N THR A 188 -29.36 -22.76 -3.12
CA THR A 188 -29.18 -22.00 -4.37
C THR A 188 -28.82 -20.54 -4.14
N GLU A 189 -29.34 -19.92 -3.09
CA GLU A 189 -29.08 -18.51 -2.78
C GLU A 189 -27.61 -18.27 -2.40
N LYS A 190 -27.05 -19.12 -1.50
CA LYS A 190 -25.62 -19.08 -1.14
C LYS A 190 -24.74 -19.29 -2.37
N LYS A 191 -25.04 -20.28 -3.20
CA LYS A 191 -24.28 -20.57 -4.43
C LYS A 191 -24.26 -19.36 -5.38
N LYS A 192 -25.44 -18.77 -5.66
CA LYS A 192 -25.53 -17.58 -6.53
C LYS A 192 -24.75 -16.38 -5.97
N LEU A 193 -24.77 -16.16 -4.65
CA LEU A 193 -24.02 -15.11 -4.01
C LEU A 193 -22.52 -15.35 -4.19
N LEU A 194 -22.02 -16.55 -3.91
CA LEU A 194 -20.62 -16.89 -4.07
C LEU A 194 -20.16 -16.80 -5.54
N GLU A 195 -20.97 -17.25 -6.49
CA GLU A 195 -20.71 -17.10 -7.93
C GLU A 195 -20.57 -15.62 -8.34
N ARG A 196 -21.46 -14.74 -7.83
CA ARG A 196 -21.41 -13.29 -8.08
C ARG A 196 -20.14 -12.66 -7.53
N LEU A 197 -19.74 -13.03 -6.31
CA LEU A 197 -18.53 -12.51 -5.67
C LEU A 197 -17.25 -13.00 -6.36
N ASN A 198 -17.20 -14.29 -6.72
CA ASN A 198 -16.09 -14.85 -7.48
C ASN A 198 -15.94 -14.13 -8.82
N TYR A 199 -17.06 -13.92 -9.53
CA TYR A 199 -17.06 -13.17 -10.79
C TYR A 199 -16.50 -11.75 -10.60
N ALA A 200 -16.90 -11.05 -9.53
CA ALA A 200 -16.42 -9.71 -9.25
C ALA A 200 -14.91 -9.68 -8.95
N LEU A 201 -14.42 -10.63 -8.16
CA LEU A 201 -12.99 -10.75 -7.86
C LEU A 201 -12.16 -11.10 -9.10
N GLU A 202 -12.57 -12.09 -9.88
CA GLU A 202 -11.84 -12.55 -11.07
C GLU A 202 -11.84 -11.52 -12.20
N ASN A 203 -12.96 -10.84 -12.45
CA ASN A 203 -13.14 -9.99 -13.64
C ASN A 203 -12.96 -8.49 -13.37
N TYR A 204 -12.85 -8.08 -12.10
CA TYR A 204 -12.60 -6.68 -11.76
C TYR A 204 -11.38 -6.52 -10.84
N TYR A 205 -11.37 -7.11 -9.66
CA TYR A 205 -10.24 -6.92 -8.75
C TYR A 205 -8.90 -7.38 -9.36
N LEU A 206 -8.85 -8.61 -9.87
CA LEU A 206 -7.64 -9.14 -10.49
C LEU A 206 -7.26 -8.42 -11.79
N GLU A 207 -8.20 -7.81 -12.50
CA GLU A 207 -7.90 -6.97 -13.67
C GLU A 207 -7.22 -5.65 -13.32
N GLY A 208 -7.23 -5.22 -12.04
CA GLY A 208 -6.46 -4.09 -11.54
C GLY A 208 -4.94 -4.34 -11.48
N PHE A 209 -4.50 -5.59 -11.66
CA PHE A 209 -3.10 -5.99 -11.68
C PHE A 209 -2.67 -6.41 -13.09
N GLY A 210 -1.43 -6.13 -13.45
CA GLY A 210 -0.76 -6.75 -14.59
C GLY A 210 -0.42 -8.22 -14.32
N MET A 211 0.12 -8.91 -15.32
CA MET A 211 0.61 -10.29 -15.17
C MET A 211 1.88 -10.35 -14.30
N ASP A 212 2.57 -9.24 -14.10
CA ASP A 212 3.73 -9.09 -13.21
C ASP A 212 3.35 -9.02 -11.71
N GLY A 213 2.05 -8.85 -11.41
CA GLY A 213 1.48 -8.82 -10.07
C GLY A 213 1.72 -7.52 -9.30
N ALA A 214 2.23 -6.47 -9.93
CA ALA A 214 2.45 -5.19 -9.27
C ALA A 214 1.14 -4.48 -8.90
N CYS A 215 1.10 -3.91 -7.70
CA CYS A 215 0.07 -2.96 -7.30
C CYS A 215 0.57 -1.54 -7.55
N GLN A 216 0.05 -0.88 -8.57
CA GLN A 216 0.46 0.47 -8.96
C GLN A 216 0.09 1.54 -7.90
N GLU A 217 -0.92 1.27 -7.08
CA GLU A 217 -1.32 2.14 -5.96
C GLU A 217 -0.31 2.12 -4.80
N GLY A 218 0.58 1.14 -4.76
CA GLY A 218 1.60 0.95 -3.72
C GLY A 218 1.35 -0.24 -2.81
N LEU A 219 2.37 -0.53 -1.97
CA LEU A 219 2.40 -1.72 -1.12
C LEU A 219 1.28 -1.73 -0.06
N GLY A 220 0.93 -0.57 0.51
CA GLY A 220 -0.14 -0.46 1.51
C GLY A 220 -1.51 -0.90 0.95
N TYR A 221 -1.84 -0.48 -0.26
CA TYR A 221 -3.08 -0.88 -0.94
C TYR A 221 -3.07 -2.35 -1.36
N TRP A 222 -1.90 -2.88 -1.75
CA TRP A 222 -1.73 -4.32 -1.97
C TRP A 222 -2.04 -5.12 -0.70
N VAL A 223 -1.43 -4.74 0.43
CA VAL A 223 -1.69 -5.39 1.73
C VAL A 223 -3.18 -5.38 2.04
N TYR A 224 -3.83 -4.21 1.91
CA TYR A 224 -5.24 -4.07 2.27
C TYR A 224 -6.15 -4.94 1.39
N GLY A 225 -6.07 -4.82 0.07
CA GLY A 225 -6.93 -5.58 -0.85
C GLY A 225 -6.61 -7.06 -0.88
N PHE A 226 -5.32 -7.40 -1.01
CA PHE A 226 -4.91 -8.79 -1.21
C PHE A 226 -5.09 -9.66 0.03
N THR A 227 -5.04 -9.07 1.24
CA THR A 227 -5.32 -9.82 2.47
C THR A 227 -6.78 -10.31 2.51
N TYR A 228 -7.74 -9.46 2.15
CA TYR A 228 -9.16 -9.86 2.09
C TYR A 228 -9.48 -10.80 0.93
N PHE A 229 -8.81 -10.60 -0.21
CA PHE A 229 -8.87 -11.57 -1.32
C PHE A 229 -8.39 -12.95 -0.85
N THR A 230 -7.22 -13.02 -0.22
CA THR A 230 -6.62 -14.27 0.29
C THR A 230 -7.52 -14.94 1.33
N LEU A 231 -8.07 -14.16 2.28
CA LEU A 231 -9.02 -14.66 3.28
C LEU A 231 -10.20 -15.39 2.62
N PHE A 232 -10.85 -14.74 1.68
CA PHE A 232 -12.02 -15.30 1.04
C PHE A 232 -11.65 -16.47 0.11
N ALA A 233 -10.57 -16.35 -0.65
CA ALA A 233 -10.10 -17.40 -1.56
C ALA A 233 -9.82 -18.71 -0.80
N LEU A 234 -9.15 -18.65 0.36
CA LEU A 234 -8.89 -19.82 1.19
C LEU A 234 -10.16 -20.40 1.81
N ALA A 235 -11.05 -19.55 2.32
CA ALA A 235 -12.36 -20.01 2.82
C ALA A 235 -13.23 -20.64 1.70
N GLN A 236 -13.10 -20.13 0.46
CA GLN A 236 -13.78 -20.69 -0.70
C GLN A 236 -13.23 -22.07 -1.09
N ILE A 237 -11.91 -22.26 -1.05
CA ILE A 237 -11.27 -23.58 -1.30
C ILE A 237 -11.73 -24.61 -0.27
N GLU A 238 -11.82 -24.23 1.00
CA GLU A 238 -12.31 -25.12 2.06
C GLU A 238 -13.79 -25.53 1.83
N TYR A 239 -14.58 -24.61 1.31
CA TYR A 239 -16.00 -24.85 0.99
C TYR A 239 -16.21 -25.64 -0.32
N ASP A 240 -15.51 -25.26 -1.37
CA ASP A 240 -15.55 -25.88 -2.70
C ASP A 240 -14.16 -25.93 -3.32
N PRO A 241 -13.42 -27.05 -3.18
CA PRO A 241 -12.06 -27.19 -3.71
C PRO A 241 -11.95 -27.01 -5.24
N SER A 242 -13.06 -27.04 -5.98
CA SER A 242 -13.05 -26.76 -7.42
C SER A 242 -12.91 -25.28 -7.75
N LYS A 243 -13.02 -24.39 -6.75
CA LYS A 243 -12.96 -22.93 -6.86
C LYS A 243 -11.69 -22.38 -6.24
N ASP A 244 -10.55 -22.81 -6.75
CA ASP A 244 -9.25 -22.38 -6.27
C ASP A 244 -8.82 -21.08 -6.96
N LEU A 245 -9.13 -19.95 -6.33
CA LEU A 245 -8.71 -18.62 -6.78
C LEU A 245 -7.19 -18.39 -6.61
N MET A 246 -6.52 -19.16 -5.75
CA MET A 246 -5.07 -19.02 -5.49
C MET A 246 -4.20 -19.71 -6.54
N ALA A 247 -4.76 -20.62 -7.36
CA ALA A 247 -3.98 -21.45 -8.29
C ALA A 247 -3.47 -20.72 -9.55
N SER A 248 -3.93 -19.50 -9.85
CA SER A 248 -3.55 -18.82 -11.09
C SER A 248 -2.14 -18.24 -11.03
N GLU A 249 -1.42 -18.22 -12.18
CA GLU A 249 -0.10 -17.59 -12.30
C GLU A 249 -0.14 -16.10 -11.92
N LYS A 250 -1.21 -15.42 -12.26
CA LYS A 250 -1.41 -14.00 -11.92
C LYS A 250 -1.49 -13.79 -10.41
N VAL A 251 -2.26 -14.61 -9.70
CA VAL A 251 -2.37 -14.54 -8.23
C VAL A 251 -1.04 -14.91 -7.56
N ASN A 252 -0.31 -15.87 -8.10
CA ASN A 252 1.05 -16.17 -7.66
C ASN A 252 1.96 -14.94 -7.81
N ALA A 253 1.94 -14.26 -8.96
CA ALA A 253 2.74 -13.05 -9.18
C ALA A 253 2.37 -11.91 -8.22
N ILE A 254 1.05 -11.73 -7.93
CA ILE A 254 0.55 -10.77 -6.94
C ILE A 254 1.04 -11.12 -5.53
N ALA A 255 1.02 -12.40 -5.15
CA ALA A 255 1.50 -12.87 -3.84
C ALA A 255 2.98 -12.54 -3.60
N HIS A 256 3.79 -12.50 -4.65
CA HIS A 256 5.22 -12.19 -4.61
C HIS A 256 5.54 -10.68 -4.63
N PHE A 257 4.54 -9.80 -4.73
CA PHE A 257 4.78 -8.36 -4.84
C PHE A 257 5.46 -7.77 -3.61
N GLN A 258 5.04 -8.17 -2.40
CA GLN A 258 5.62 -7.68 -1.15
C GLN A 258 7.14 -7.85 -1.11
N GLN A 259 7.66 -9.05 -1.40
CA GLN A 259 9.10 -9.32 -1.30
C GLN A 259 9.94 -8.55 -2.34
N LYS A 260 9.33 -8.11 -3.44
CA LYS A 260 9.99 -7.24 -4.42
C LYS A 260 10.17 -5.82 -3.89
N CYS A 261 9.24 -5.35 -3.04
CA CYS A 261 9.12 -3.96 -2.58
C CYS A 261 9.88 -3.65 -1.28
N TYR A 262 10.45 -4.63 -0.56
CA TYR A 262 11.19 -4.39 0.68
C TYR A 262 12.70 -4.35 0.48
N PHE A 263 13.36 -3.44 1.22
CA PHE A 263 14.80 -3.22 1.23
C PHE A 263 15.34 -3.18 2.67
N ALA A 264 16.65 -3.03 2.81
CA ALA A 264 17.29 -2.86 4.09
C ALA A 264 16.71 -1.68 4.88
N GLY A 265 16.75 -1.75 6.21
CA GLY A 265 16.25 -0.70 7.09
C GLY A 265 14.72 -0.50 7.06
N GLY A 266 13.95 -1.50 6.56
CA GLY A 266 12.50 -1.41 6.42
C GLY A 266 12.05 -0.43 5.35
N ARG A 267 12.94 -0.07 4.42
CA ARG A 267 12.60 0.76 3.27
C ARG A 267 11.71 0.00 2.30
N THR A 268 10.80 0.71 1.68
CA THR A 268 9.86 0.18 0.69
C THR A 268 9.85 1.05 -0.56
N VAL A 269 9.34 0.49 -1.66
CA VAL A 269 9.01 1.29 -2.84
C VAL A 269 7.92 2.30 -2.46
N SER A 270 8.17 3.59 -2.67
CA SER A 270 7.25 4.68 -2.30
C SER A 270 6.63 5.43 -3.47
N PHE A 271 6.66 4.85 -4.68
CA PHE A 271 5.97 5.46 -5.82
C PHE A 271 4.47 5.63 -5.56
N SER A 272 3.89 6.66 -6.17
CA SER A 272 2.48 7.03 -5.97
C SER A 272 2.21 7.38 -4.50
N ASP A 273 1.06 7.00 -3.95
CA ASP A 273 0.76 7.20 -2.53
C ASP A 273 1.39 6.11 -1.61
N GLY A 274 2.53 5.54 -2.01
CA GLY A 274 3.26 4.55 -1.21
C GLY A 274 4.03 5.15 -0.05
N ASP A 275 4.28 4.34 0.98
CA ASP A 275 5.11 4.72 2.13
C ASP A 275 6.59 4.38 1.85
N SER A 276 7.50 5.29 2.19
CA SER A 276 8.95 5.06 2.06
C SER A 276 9.53 4.14 3.13
N ARG A 277 8.78 3.88 4.19
CA ARG A 277 9.04 2.87 5.23
C ARG A 277 7.72 2.21 5.60
N GLY A 278 7.66 0.89 5.53
CA GLY A 278 6.44 0.15 5.78
C GLY A 278 6.64 -0.98 6.76
N THR A 279 5.60 -1.30 7.51
CA THR A 279 5.47 -2.58 8.21
C THR A 279 4.75 -3.57 7.30
N TYR A 280 4.95 -4.87 7.55
CA TYR A 280 4.25 -5.91 6.81
C TYR A 280 3.44 -6.83 7.74
N PRO A 281 2.29 -7.35 7.29
CA PRO A 281 1.49 -8.29 8.06
C PRO A 281 2.18 -9.66 8.09
N MET A 282 2.70 -10.05 9.25
CA MET A 282 3.36 -11.33 9.45
C MET A 282 2.44 -12.50 9.07
N GLY A 283 1.18 -12.44 9.48
CA GLY A 283 0.21 -13.50 9.20
C GLY A 283 -0.05 -13.70 7.71
N LEU A 284 -0.23 -12.62 6.93
CA LEU A 284 -0.37 -12.74 5.48
C LEU A 284 0.88 -13.35 4.85
N THR A 285 2.08 -12.91 5.26
CA THR A 285 3.34 -13.44 4.73
C THR A 285 3.48 -14.93 5.05
N CYS A 286 3.13 -15.36 6.27
CA CYS A 286 3.09 -16.77 6.67
C CYS A 286 2.08 -17.57 5.85
N CYS A 287 0.88 -17.02 5.67
CA CYS A 287 -0.18 -17.64 4.88
C CYS A 287 0.24 -17.85 3.42
N LEU A 288 0.87 -16.82 2.82
CA LEU A 288 1.38 -16.92 1.44
C LEU A 288 2.56 -17.89 1.32
N ALA A 289 3.43 -17.96 2.35
CA ALA A 289 4.54 -18.94 2.38
C ALA A 289 4.06 -20.40 2.51
N ASP A 290 2.89 -20.61 3.10
CA ASP A 290 2.22 -21.92 3.13
C ASP A 290 1.65 -22.32 1.74
N GLN A 291 1.23 -21.34 0.95
CA GLN A 291 0.70 -21.56 -0.41
C GLN A 291 1.81 -21.63 -1.48
N TYR A 292 2.88 -20.85 -1.32
CA TYR A 292 3.95 -20.69 -2.31
C TYR A 292 5.33 -20.77 -1.64
N SER A 293 6.10 -21.82 -1.92
CA SER A 293 7.37 -22.17 -1.24
C SER A 293 8.52 -21.17 -1.46
N ASP A 294 8.39 -20.26 -2.41
CA ASP A 294 9.38 -19.24 -2.76
C ASP A 294 9.08 -17.84 -2.20
N ILE A 295 8.06 -17.71 -1.38
CA ILE A 295 7.82 -16.50 -0.59
C ILE A 295 8.99 -16.28 0.38
N ARG A 296 9.47 -15.02 0.45
CA ARG A 296 10.55 -14.56 1.31
C ARG A 296 10.04 -13.56 2.33
N PHE A 297 10.59 -13.65 3.53
CA PHE A 297 10.18 -12.81 4.66
C PHE A 297 11.08 -11.57 4.75
N PRO A 298 10.51 -10.36 4.79
CA PRO A 298 11.25 -9.19 5.27
C PRO A 298 11.74 -9.42 6.71
N ASP A 299 12.66 -8.57 7.19
CA ASP A 299 13.13 -8.66 8.57
C ASP A 299 11.96 -8.53 9.57
N THR A 300 11.92 -9.41 10.56
CA THR A 300 10.84 -9.45 11.56
C THR A 300 10.75 -8.18 12.42
N LEU A 301 11.80 -7.36 12.46
CA LEU A 301 11.77 -6.03 13.08
C LEU A 301 10.71 -5.11 12.44
N TYR A 302 10.39 -5.35 11.18
CA TYR A 302 9.39 -4.56 10.44
C TYR A 302 8.03 -5.26 10.35
N ALA A 303 7.82 -6.35 11.07
CA ALA A 303 6.51 -6.95 11.18
C ALA A 303 5.54 -6.02 11.92
N GLN A 304 4.31 -5.95 11.44
CA GLN A 304 3.27 -5.08 11.99
C GLN A 304 2.97 -5.46 13.44
N LYS A 305 3.01 -4.47 14.34
CA LYS A 305 2.60 -4.62 15.73
C LYS A 305 1.08 -4.63 15.87
N LEU A 306 0.59 -4.98 17.05
CA LEU A 306 -0.85 -5.03 17.34
C LEU A 306 -1.57 -3.70 17.08
N ASP A 307 -0.93 -2.57 17.38
CA ASP A 307 -1.43 -1.21 17.19
C ASP A 307 -1.04 -0.57 15.84
N GLY A 308 -0.43 -1.36 14.96
CA GLY A 308 0.06 -0.88 13.65
C GLY A 308 -1.06 -0.56 12.65
N ASP A 309 -2.29 -1.04 12.87
CA ASP A 309 -3.48 -0.64 12.12
C ASP A 309 -4.39 0.23 13.00
N SER A 310 -4.43 1.53 12.73
CA SER A 310 -5.26 2.49 13.47
C SER A 310 -6.77 2.21 13.38
N CYS A 311 -7.19 1.41 12.39
CA CYS A 311 -8.59 0.99 12.21
C CYS A 311 -8.94 -0.26 13.03
N TRP A 312 -7.97 -0.92 13.64
CA TRP A 312 -8.14 -2.10 14.47
C TRP A 312 -8.92 -3.24 13.78
N ARG A 313 -8.60 -3.47 12.51
CA ARG A 313 -9.28 -4.46 11.67
C ARG A 313 -9.06 -5.87 12.17
N TRP A 314 -10.13 -6.65 12.23
CA TRP A 314 -10.08 -8.07 12.62
C TRP A 314 -9.12 -8.89 11.77
N ILE A 315 -9.01 -8.56 10.48
CA ILE A 315 -8.07 -9.20 9.55
C ILE A 315 -6.60 -9.00 9.99
N GLY A 316 -6.25 -7.80 10.47
CA GLY A 316 -4.91 -7.48 10.96
C GLY A 316 -4.65 -7.97 12.39
N ILE A 317 -5.68 -8.34 13.14
CA ILE A 317 -5.57 -8.78 14.54
C ILE A 317 -5.66 -10.31 14.64
N TYR A 318 -6.83 -10.89 14.35
CA TYR A 318 -7.02 -12.33 14.48
C TYR A 318 -6.28 -13.12 13.39
N TRP A 319 -6.47 -12.73 12.10
CA TRP A 319 -5.90 -13.49 11.01
C TRP A 319 -4.38 -13.35 10.95
N ASN A 320 -3.83 -12.21 11.38
CA ASN A 320 -2.38 -12.06 11.58
C ASN A 320 -1.85 -13.06 12.62
N TRP A 321 -2.53 -13.19 13.76
CA TRP A 321 -2.19 -14.17 14.78
C TRP A 321 -2.40 -15.62 14.30
N TYR A 322 -3.58 -15.93 13.75
CA TYR A 322 -3.97 -17.28 13.37
C TYR A 322 -3.09 -17.86 12.25
N TRP A 323 -2.89 -17.12 11.17
CA TRP A 323 -2.05 -17.58 10.07
C TRP A 323 -0.58 -17.75 10.48
N THR A 324 -0.08 -16.89 11.37
CA THR A 324 1.29 -17.04 11.89
C THR A 324 1.43 -18.31 12.71
N HIS A 325 0.49 -18.60 13.61
CA HIS A 325 0.48 -19.85 14.39
C HIS A 325 0.37 -21.08 13.51
N ARG A 326 -0.60 -21.08 12.60
CA ARG A 326 -0.82 -22.21 11.67
C ARG A 326 0.44 -22.52 10.88
N TYR A 327 1.09 -21.51 10.31
CA TYR A 327 2.32 -21.71 9.55
C TYR A 327 3.45 -22.29 10.41
N LEU A 328 3.63 -21.78 11.64
CA LEU A 328 4.64 -22.31 12.57
C LEU A 328 4.38 -23.79 12.92
N ASP A 329 3.11 -24.17 13.11
CA ASP A 329 2.70 -25.55 13.36
C ASP A 329 2.95 -26.43 12.11
N ASP A 330 2.65 -25.94 10.92
CA ASP A 330 2.86 -26.66 9.68
C ASP A 330 4.37 -26.85 9.38
N VAL A 331 5.20 -25.85 9.65
CA VAL A 331 6.68 -25.99 9.60
C VAL A 331 7.17 -27.02 10.62
N GLN A 332 6.69 -26.97 11.86
CA GLN A 332 7.07 -27.92 12.90
C GLN A 332 6.67 -29.36 12.54
N ASN A 333 5.52 -29.53 11.91
CA ASN A 333 5.00 -30.82 11.46
C ASN A 333 5.52 -31.24 10.07
N LYS A 334 6.44 -30.47 9.47
CA LYS A 334 7.02 -30.70 8.13
C LYS A 334 5.99 -30.72 7.00
N LYS A 335 4.93 -29.93 7.13
CA LYS A 335 3.90 -29.72 6.12
C LYS A 335 4.18 -28.46 5.28
N ALA A 336 4.88 -27.49 5.86
CA ALA A 336 5.36 -26.29 5.19
C ALA A 336 6.89 -26.19 5.23
N GLU A 337 7.49 -25.41 4.32
CA GLU A 337 8.92 -25.13 4.32
C GLU A 337 9.30 -24.14 5.42
N GLU A 338 10.58 -24.22 5.89
CA GLU A 338 11.09 -23.23 6.83
C GLU A 338 11.13 -21.82 6.21
N PRO A 339 10.83 -20.78 7.01
CA PRO A 339 10.82 -19.40 6.51
C PRO A 339 12.22 -18.96 6.08
N LYS A 340 12.33 -18.43 4.88
CA LYS A 340 13.57 -17.94 4.28
C LYS A 340 13.58 -16.42 4.28
N PRO A 341 14.69 -15.78 4.69
CA PRO A 341 14.80 -14.33 4.68
C PRO A 341 14.81 -13.79 3.24
N LEU A 342 14.39 -12.53 3.11
CA LEU A 342 14.46 -11.79 1.87
C LEU A 342 15.92 -11.53 1.49
N GLU A 343 16.28 -11.87 0.26
CA GLU A 343 17.60 -11.59 -0.31
C GLU A 343 17.68 -10.14 -0.79
N GLN A 344 18.77 -9.46 -0.42
CA GLN A 344 19.06 -8.07 -0.82
C GLN A 344 19.98 -8.02 -2.05
N SER A 345 19.82 -8.94 -2.99
CA SER A 345 20.61 -9.05 -4.21
C SER A 345 19.73 -9.29 -5.44
N GLY A 346 20.30 -9.15 -6.62
CA GLY A 346 19.61 -9.46 -7.88
C GLY A 346 18.91 -8.27 -8.54
N MET A 347 18.08 -8.58 -9.52
CA MET A 347 17.29 -7.61 -10.28
C MET A 347 15.89 -8.15 -10.55
N CYS A 348 14.92 -7.23 -10.66
CA CYS A 348 13.54 -7.54 -10.95
C CYS A 348 12.96 -6.47 -11.88
N ILE A 349 12.25 -6.88 -12.92
CA ILE A 349 11.42 -5.99 -13.73
C ILE A 349 9.95 -6.39 -13.59
N LEU A 350 9.11 -5.41 -13.34
CA LEU A 350 7.64 -5.47 -13.35
C LEU A 350 7.22 -4.78 -14.64
N GLN A 351 7.07 -5.58 -15.70
CA GLN A 351 6.96 -5.07 -17.06
C GLN A 351 5.66 -4.31 -17.33
N ASP A 352 4.54 -4.78 -16.76
CA ASP A 352 3.23 -4.16 -16.94
C ASP A 352 3.11 -2.84 -16.17
N ALA A 353 3.67 -2.81 -14.94
CA ALA A 353 3.77 -1.58 -14.15
C ALA A 353 4.91 -0.66 -14.60
N GLN A 354 5.83 -1.17 -15.43
CA GLN A 354 7.07 -0.50 -15.79
C GLN A 354 7.89 -0.04 -14.57
N TRP A 355 8.08 -0.96 -13.63
CA TRP A 355 9.00 -0.76 -12.49
C TRP A 355 10.19 -1.70 -12.64
N CYS A 356 11.36 -1.19 -12.30
CA CYS A 356 12.58 -1.99 -12.30
C CYS A 356 13.36 -1.78 -11.01
N ILE A 357 13.82 -2.87 -10.41
CA ILE A 357 14.54 -2.89 -9.16
C ILE A 357 15.90 -3.56 -9.39
N LEU A 358 16.96 -2.83 -9.13
CA LEU A 358 18.34 -3.35 -9.13
C LEU A 358 18.88 -3.30 -7.71
N ARG A 359 19.50 -4.39 -7.23
CA ARG A 359 20.16 -4.45 -5.91
C ARG A 359 21.65 -4.72 -6.09
N GLY A 360 22.49 -4.05 -5.31
CA GLY A 360 23.95 -4.11 -5.39
C GLY A 360 24.63 -4.26 -4.04
N ALA A 361 25.94 -4.15 -4.03
CA ALA A 361 26.77 -4.18 -2.81
C ALA A 361 26.38 -3.08 -1.81
N LYS A 362 26.80 -3.21 -0.55
CA LYS A 362 26.48 -2.27 0.55
C LYS A 362 24.97 -2.06 0.72
N GLN A 363 24.17 -3.10 0.43
CA GLN A 363 22.71 -3.02 0.46
C GLN A 363 22.15 -1.84 -0.36
N THR A 364 22.81 -1.49 -1.47
CA THR A 364 22.31 -0.47 -2.38
C THR A 364 21.17 -1.02 -3.23
N ALA A 365 20.24 -0.16 -3.56
CA ALA A 365 19.19 -0.47 -4.51
C ALA A 365 18.81 0.77 -5.34
N VAL A 366 18.47 0.53 -6.59
CA VAL A 366 17.79 1.49 -7.45
C VAL A 366 16.43 0.95 -7.81
N ILE A 367 15.42 1.78 -7.65
CA ILE A 367 14.06 1.50 -8.07
C ILE A 367 13.69 2.56 -9.10
N ALA A 368 13.34 2.17 -10.32
CA ALA A 368 12.98 3.09 -11.40
C ALA A 368 11.54 2.82 -11.87
N LYS A 369 10.86 3.88 -12.25
CA LYS A 369 9.46 3.87 -12.71
C LYS A 369 9.35 4.46 -14.12
N GLY A 370 8.59 3.78 -14.99
CA GLY A 370 8.00 4.31 -16.22
C GLY A 370 6.51 4.62 -15.99
N GLY A 371 5.62 3.82 -16.58
CA GLY A 371 4.17 3.93 -16.39
C GLY A 371 3.55 5.16 -17.05
N ASN A 372 2.51 5.69 -16.43
CA ASN A 372 1.80 6.86 -16.95
C ASN A 372 1.23 7.74 -15.81
N ASN A 373 0.98 9.01 -16.12
CA ASN A 373 0.45 9.99 -15.15
C ASN A 373 -1.09 9.93 -15.00
N GLY A 374 -1.73 8.81 -15.31
CA GLY A 374 -3.16 8.57 -15.12
C GLY A 374 -3.48 7.30 -14.36
N GLU A 375 -2.51 6.77 -13.63
CA GLU A 375 -2.67 5.63 -12.71
C GLU A 375 -3.50 6.05 -11.48
N SER A 376 -4.05 5.08 -10.77
CA SER A 376 -4.74 5.36 -9.51
C SER A 376 -3.73 5.86 -8.47
N HIS A 377 -4.07 6.90 -7.72
CA HIS A 377 -3.17 7.51 -6.73
C HIS A 377 -1.84 8.03 -7.31
N ASN A 378 -1.76 8.33 -8.61
CA ASN A 378 -0.52 8.69 -9.26
C ASN A 378 0.03 10.06 -8.85
N HIS A 379 1.35 10.20 -9.03
CA HIS A 379 2.08 11.46 -9.09
C HIS A 379 2.52 11.74 -10.52
N ASN A 380 2.92 12.98 -10.84
CA ASN A 380 3.47 13.32 -12.16
C ASN A 380 4.98 13.03 -12.18
N ASP A 381 5.33 11.74 -12.24
CA ASP A 381 6.65 11.20 -11.90
C ASP A 381 7.21 10.19 -12.90
N VAL A 382 6.69 10.15 -14.12
CA VAL A 382 7.18 9.22 -15.17
C VAL A 382 8.68 9.42 -15.42
N GLY A 383 9.46 8.35 -15.31
CA GLY A 383 10.91 8.36 -15.42
C GLY A 383 11.65 8.57 -14.10
N SER A 384 10.94 8.69 -12.97
CA SER A 384 11.53 8.83 -11.64
C SER A 384 12.23 7.55 -11.16
N PHE A 385 13.10 7.72 -10.18
CA PHE A 385 13.80 6.63 -9.53
C PHE A 385 14.13 6.96 -8.08
N GLN A 386 14.37 5.94 -7.26
CA GLN A 386 14.90 6.05 -5.91
C GLN A 386 16.30 5.41 -5.87
N TYR A 387 17.17 5.91 -4.97
CA TYR A 387 18.45 5.29 -4.67
C TYR A 387 18.61 5.11 -3.16
N LEU A 388 18.70 3.85 -2.75
CA LEU A 388 18.79 3.42 -1.36
C LEU A 388 20.18 2.83 -1.09
N ALA A 389 20.69 2.99 0.13
CA ALA A 389 21.86 2.28 0.62
C ALA A 389 21.78 2.07 2.13
N ASP A 390 22.05 0.85 2.60
CA ASP A 390 22.10 0.44 4.01
C ASP A 390 20.93 0.98 4.87
N GLY A 391 19.73 0.95 4.29
CA GLY A 391 18.49 1.38 4.95
C GLY A 391 18.20 2.88 4.92
N GLU A 392 19.00 3.66 4.18
CA GLU A 392 18.80 5.08 3.97
C GLU A 392 18.41 5.39 2.53
N ALA A 393 17.56 6.40 2.31
CA ALA A 393 17.19 6.87 0.98
C ALA A 393 18.00 8.13 0.66
N PHE A 394 19.04 7.97 -0.16
CA PHE A 394 19.88 9.10 -0.60
C PHE A 394 19.20 9.91 -1.70
N LEU A 395 18.50 9.25 -2.64
CA LEU A 395 17.53 9.89 -3.52
C LEU A 395 16.18 9.22 -3.27
N ASP A 396 15.20 10.01 -2.88
CA ASP A 396 13.94 9.50 -2.35
C ASP A 396 12.76 9.80 -3.28
N ASP A 397 11.66 9.12 -3.04
CA ASP A 397 10.32 9.47 -3.47
C ASP A 397 9.49 9.76 -2.22
N LEU A 398 8.76 10.87 -2.21
CA LEU A 398 8.10 11.34 -1.00
C LEU A 398 6.89 10.48 -0.60
N GLY A 399 6.32 9.76 -1.55
CA GLY A 399 5.09 9.03 -1.34
C GLY A 399 3.90 9.96 -1.08
N ALA A 400 2.90 9.46 -0.35
CA ALA A 400 1.70 10.21 -0.02
C ALA A 400 1.98 11.45 0.84
N GLY A 401 1.35 12.57 0.50
CA GLY A 401 1.21 13.72 1.40
C GLY A 401 -0.01 13.60 2.31
N GLU A 402 -0.30 14.67 3.05
CA GLU A 402 -1.48 14.73 3.91
C GLU A 402 -2.76 14.68 3.07
N TYR A 403 -3.68 13.76 3.42
CA TYR A 403 -4.95 13.58 2.72
C TYR A 403 -5.97 14.66 3.08
N THR A 404 -5.80 15.81 2.43
CA THR A 404 -6.72 16.94 2.51
C THR A 404 -7.82 16.84 1.45
N LYS A 405 -8.82 17.73 1.51
CA LYS A 405 -9.84 17.84 0.45
C LYS A 405 -9.20 18.14 -0.93
N ASP A 406 -8.18 18.97 -0.96
CA ASP A 406 -7.49 19.36 -2.20
C ASP A 406 -6.71 18.19 -2.80
N TYR A 407 -6.20 17.28 -1.98
CA TYR A 407 -5.52 16.07 -2.42
C TYR A 407 -6.38 15.16 -3.30
N PHE A 408 -7.69 15.16 -3.10
CA PHE A 408 -8.67 14.37 -3.87
C PHE A 408 -9.51 15.23 -4.84
N SER A 409 -9.03 16.42 -5.21
CA SER A 409 -9.70 17.34 -6.12
C SER A 409 -8.87 17.59 -7.37
N GLU A 410 -9.35 18.48 -8.25
CA GLU A 410 -8.58 18.96 -9.40
C GLU A 410 -7.27 19.67 -9.01
N LYS A 411 -7.14 20.07 -7.73
CA LYS A 411 -5.93 20.67 -7.17
C LYS A 411 -4.88 19.65 -6.71
N ARG A 412 -5.09 18.35 -6.92
CA ARG A 412 -4.16 17.30 -6.53
C ARG A 412 -2.71 17.63 -6.93
N TYR A 413 -2.52 18.10 -8.14
CA TYR A 413 -1.20 18.40 -8.69
C TYR A 413 -0.67 19.81 -8.35
N GLU A 414 -1.35 20.54 -7.44
CA GLU A 414 -0.79 21.70 -6.73
C GLU A 414 -0.08 21.29 -5.44
N VAL A 415 -0.37 20.07 -4.91
CA VAL A 415 0.28 19.50 -3.75
C VAL A 415 1.71 19.07 -4.11
N PHE A 416 2.69 19.50 -3.31
CA PHE A 416 4.12 19.36 -3.64
C PHE A 416 4.52 17.92 -3.98
N CYS A 417 4.14 16.92 -3.16
CA CYS A 417 4.53 15.53 -3.40
C CYS A 417 3.96 14.92 -4.69
N ASN A 418 2.93 15.52 -5.29
CA ASN A 418 2.30 15.01 -6.51
C ASN A 418 2.87 15.66 -7.79
N ARG A 419 3.78 16.63 -7.65
CA ARG A 419 4.35 17.40 -8.75
C ARG A 419 5.70 16.87 -9.17
N GLY A 420 6.06 17.10 -10.45
CA GLY A 420 7.39 16.72 -10.97
C GLY A 420 8.56 17.29 -10.17
N GLU A 421 8.43 18.49 -9.57
CA GLU A 421 9.48 19.11 -8.74
C GLU A 421 9.86 18.27 -7.51
N SER A 422 8.98 17.41 -7.03
CA SER A 422 9.23 16.54 -5.88
C SER A 422 9.76 15.15 -6.22
N HIS A 423 10.11 14.91 -7.48
CA HIS A 423 10.59 13.63 -7.99
C HIS A 423 11.94 13.73 -8.67
N ASN A 424 12.63 12.61 -8.82
CA ASN A 424 13.94 12.50 -9.48
C ASN A 424 13.77 12.41 -11.00
N ILE A 425 13.30 13.51 -11.61
CA ILE A 425 13.06 13.65 -13.05
C ILE A 425 13.61 14.97 -13.57
N PRO A 426 13.98 15.08 -14.87
CA PRO A 426 14.38 16.36 -15.44
C PRO A 426 13.21 17.35 -15.41
N ILE A 427 13.50 18.61 -15.11
CA ILE A 427 12.57 19.74 -15.29
C ILE A 427 12.90 20.42 -16.62
N ILE A 428 11.92 20.50 -17.52
CA ILE A 428 12.09 21.02 -18.87
C ILE A 428 11.23 22.29 -19.02
N GLY A 429 11.90 23.44 -19.00
CA GLY A 429 11.23 24.73 -18.83
C GLY A 429 10.61 24.85 -17.44
N ASP A 430 9.61 25.72 -17.30
CA ASP A 430 8.87 25.91 -16.05
C ASP A 430 7.61 25.04 -15.97
N VAL A 431 7.60 23.88 -16.64
CA VAL A 431 6.39 23.05 -16.80
C VAL A 431 6.60 21.69 -16.15
N ASP A 432 5.70 21.35 -15.23
CA ASP A 432 5.58 20.00 -14.69
C ASP A 432 5.09 19.01 -15.76
N GLN A 433 5.38 17.72 -15.57
CA GLN A 433 4.69 16.68 -16.32
C GLN A 433 3.17 16.81 -16.12
N LYS A 434 2.40 16.44 -17.12
CA LYS A 434 0.93 16.56 -17.10
C LYS A 434 0.27 15.30 -16.59
N ALA A 435 -0.88 15.43 -15.94
CA ALA A 435 -1.73 14.33 -15.54
C ALA A 435 -2.50 13.76 -16.76
N GLY A 436 -2.65 12.44 -16.80
CA GLY A 436 -3.39 11.71 -17.83
C GLY A 436 -2.64 10.50 -18.37
N LYS A 437 -3.35 9.50 -18.83
CA LYS A 437 -2.79 8.24 -19.35
C LYS A 437 -1.95 8.42 -20.62
N GLU A 438 -2.21 9.47 -21.39
CA GLU A 438 -1.44 9.85 -22.57
C GLU A 438 -0.03 10.36 -22.26
N TYR A 439 0.19 10.82 -21.03
CA TYR A 439 1.49 11.28 -20.51
C TYR A 439 2.22 10.10 -19.86
N CYS A 440 3.01 9.39 -20.64
CA CYS A 440 3.53 8.07 -20.29
C CYS A 440 4.95 7.84 -20.79
N ALA A 441 5.59 6.81 -20.24
CA ALA A 441 6.74 6.20 -20.88
C ALA A 441 6.27 5.30 -22.04
N ASP A 442 6.90 5.43 -23.21
CA ASP A 442 6.58 4.65 -24.40
C ASP A 442 7.57 3.49 -24.63
N ARG A 443 8.64 3.45 -23.87
CA ARG A 443 9.57 2.32 -23.81
C ARG A 443 10.19 2.21 -22.43
N PHE A 444 10.18 0.98 -21.88
CA PHE A 444 10.77 0.64 -20.59
C PHE A 444 11.44 -0.73 -20.70
N GLU A 445 12.75 -0.80 -20.52
CA GLU A 445 13.51 -2.01 -20.74
C GLU A 445 14.61 -2.19 -19.69
N LEU A 446 14.86 -3.45 -19.33
CA LEU A 446 16.02 -3.86 -18.56
C LEU A 446 16.92 -4.71 -19.45
N THR A 447 18.14 -4.25 -19.69
CA THR A 447 19.12 -5.00 -20.48
C THR A 447 19.81 -6.08 -19.65
N LYS A 448 20.48 -7.01 -20.32
CA LYS A 448 21.29 -8.06 -19.66
C LYS A 448 22.45 -7.48 -18.84
N ASP A 449 22.95 -6.31 -19.25
CA ASP A 449 24.04 -5.60 -18.57
C ASP A 449 23.54 -4.71 -17.41
N ARG A 450 22.32 -4.97 -16.90
CA ARG A 450 21.71 -4.25 -15.78
C ARG A 450 21.53 -2.74 -16.03
N ASN A 451 21.30 -2.37 -17.30
CA ASN A 451 20.95 -1.01 -17.68
C ASN A 451 19.42 -0.91 -17.82
N ILE A 452 18.81 0.05 -17.12
CA ILE A 452 17.41 0.40 -17.26
C ILE A 452 17.33 1.52 -18.29
N PHE A 453 16.57 1.29 -19.36
CA PHE A 453 16.29 2.29 -20.38
C PHE A 453 14.84 2.73 -20.31
N ILE A 454 14.61 4.05 -20.28
CA ILE A 454 13.27 4.66 -20.23
C ILE A 454 13.18 5.73 -21.32
N SER A 455 12.14 5.66 -22.17
CA SER A 455 11.76 6.72 -23.10
C SER A 455 10.44 7.32 -22.63
N PHE A 456 10.45 8.61 -22.27
CA PHE A 456 9.29 9.26 -21.62
C PHE A 456 9.04 10.71 -22.05
N GLY A 457 9.45 11.09 -23.26
CA GLY A 457 9.18 12.41 -23.80
C GLY A 457 7.70 12.79 -23.84
N LYS A 458 6.80 11.81 -23.98
CA LYS A 458 5.34 12.02 -23.93
C LYS A 458 4.86 12.60 -22.61
N ALA A 459 5.54 12.35 -21.49
CA ALA A 459 5.17 12.87 -20.18
C ALA A 459 5.22 14.41 -20.10
N TYR A 460 6.03 15.04 -20.93
CA TYR A 460 6.18 16.50 -21.05
C TYR A 460 5.29 17.13 -22.14
N GLY A 461 4.54 16.33 -22.88
CA GLY A 461 3.68 16.81 -23.94
C GLY A 461 4.47 17.48 -25.08
N ILE A 462 4.15 18.76 -25.38
CA ILE A 462 4.81 19.50 -26.48
C ILE A 462 6.15 20.14 -26.10
N GLU A 463 6.50 20.14 -24.81
CA GLU A 463 7.71 20.82 -24.32
C GLU A 463 8.98 20.03 -24.64
N ALA A 464 8.88 18.70 -24.68
CA ALA A 464 9.96 17.83 -25.11
C ALA A 464 9.54 16.91 -26.25
N GLN A 465 10.41 16.78 -27.25
CA GLN A 465 10.18 15.86 -28.36
C GLN A 465 10.65 14.44 -28.01
N LYS A 466 11.75 14.33 -27.26
CA LYS A 466 12.31 13.09 -26.79
C LYS A 466 12.97 13.30 -25.44
N VAL A 467 12.75 12.38 -24.54
CA VAL A 467 13.49 12.24 -23.28
C VAL A 467 13.83 10.77 -23.12
N TYR A 468 15.11 10.47 -23.08
CA TYR A 468 15.64 9.13 -22.82
C TYR A 468 16.47 9.16 -21.56
N ARG A 469 16.28 8.16 -20.71
CA ARG A 469 17.04 7.96 -19.48
C ARG A 469 17.64 6.58 -19.48
N GLU A 470 18.90 6.50 -19.11
CA GLU A 470 19.59 5.25 -18.82
C GLU A 470 20.08 5.26 -17.38
N ILE A 471 19.85 4.16 -16.66
CA ILE A 471 20.22 4.03 -15.24
C ILE A 471 21.04 2.75 -15.06
N TRP A 472 22.22 2.86 -14.47
CA TRP A 472 23.07 1.73 -14.11
C TRP A 472 23.33 1.70 -12.61
N LEU A 473 23.26 0.52 -12.02
CA LEU A 473 23.77 0.25 -10.68
C LEU A 473 24.92 -0.75 -10.80
N ASP A 474 26.13 -0.32 -10.46
CA ASP A 474 27.27 -1.23 -10.36
C ASP A 474 27.04 -2.20 -9.19
N GLU A 475 26.95 -3.49 -9.52
CA GLU A 475 26.61 -4.54 -8.54
C GLU A 475 27.66 -4.68 -7.45
N ASN A 476 28.94 -4.41 -7.76
CA ASN A 476 30.07 -4.64 -6.87
C ASN A 476 30.38 -3.44 -5.97
N THR A 477 30.17 -2.24 -6.47
CA THR A 477 30.51 -0.98 -5.77
C THR A 477 29.29 -0.27 -5.21
N GLY A 478 28.09 -0.57 -5.76
CA GLY A 478 26.87 0.17 -5.44
C GLY A 478 26.79 1.55 -6.10
N LYS A 479 27.73 1.90 -7.00
CA LYS A 479 27.71 3.20 -7.69
C LYS A 479 26.51 3.28 -8.64
N LEU A 480 25.72 4.35 -8.46
CA LEU A 480 24.66 4.74 -9.38
C LEU A 480 25.21 5.62 -10.50
N THR A 481 24.77 5.42 -11.72
CA THR A 481 24.96 6.33 -12.86
C THR A 481 23.62 6.53 -13.57
N VAL A 482 23.25 7.78 -13.80
CA VAL A 482 22.05 8.17 -14.56
C VAL A 482 22.49 9.06 -15.71
N CYS A 483 22.07 8.74 -16.94
CA CYS A 483 22.31 9.55 -18.12
C CYS A 483 21.00 9.92 -18.79
N ASP A 484 20.79 11.21 -19.00
CA ASP A 484 19.63 11.73 -19.70
C ASP A 484 20.01 12.36 -21.03
N TYR A 485 19.16 12.13 -22.02
CA TYR A 485 19.20 12.76 -23.33
C TYR A 485 17.86 13.42 -23.64
N ILE A 486 17.86 14.72 -23.82
CA ILE A 486 16.66 15.53 -23.96
C ILE A 486 16.66 16.31 -25.28
N GLN A 487 15.62 16.13 -26.08
CA GLN A 487 15.33 16.98 -27.24
C GLN A 487 14.13 17.86 -26.92
N CYS A 488 14.33 19.16 -26.82
CA CYS A 488 13.33 20.17 -26.51
C CYS A 488 13.35 21.33 -27.52
N ARG A 489 12.53 22.33 -27.28
CA ARG A 489 12.59 23.58 -28.07
C ARG A 489 13.89 24.33 -27.75
N PRO A 490 14.49 25.03 -28.74
CA PRO A 490 15.67 25.86 -28.49
C PRO A 490 15.38 26.93 -27.41
N GLY A 491 16.38 27.17 -26.56
CA GLY A 491 16.29 28.19 -25.51
C GLY A 491 15.45 27.80 -24.28
N VAL A 492 14.99 26.55 -24.22
CA VAL A 492 14.32 26.02 -23.01
C VAL A 492 15.39 25.64 -21.98
N GLU A 493 15.24 26.13 -20.76
CA GLU A 493 16.09 25.70 -19.63
C GLU A 493 15.77 24.26 -19.26
N VAL A 494 16.79 23.48 -18.97
CA VAL A 494 16.67 22.09 -18.53
C VAL A 494 17.47 21.93 -17.25
N HIS A 495 16.85 21.32 -16.26
CA HIS A 495 17.48 21.01 -14.98
C HIS A 495 17.32 19.53 -14.66
N GLU A 496 18.40 18.87 -14.28
CA GLU A 496 18.28 17.66 -13.48
C GLU A 496 17.76 18.03 -12.10
N ASN A 497 16.77 17.30 -11.64
CA ASN A 497 16.11 17.53 -10.37
C ASN A 497 16.16 16.26 -9.53
N LEU A 498 16.77 16.36 -8.35
CA LEU A 498 16.94 15.24 -7.43
C LEU A 498 16.43 15.62 -6.06
N VAL A 499 15.84 14.68 -5.36
CA VAL A 499 15.10 14.93 -4.12
C VAL A 499 15.60 14.03 -3.01
N THR A 500 15.80 14.62 -1.83
CA THR A 500 16.20 13.88 -0.64
C THR A 500 15.64 14.51 0.64
N ARG A 501 15.34 13.65 1.63
CA ARG A 501 15.05 14.07 3.01
C ARG A 501 16.31 14.27 3.84
N LEU A 502 17.47 13.82 3.34
CA LEU A 502 18.74 13.91 4.07
C LEU A 502 19.33 15.31 3.96
N PRO A 503 20.12 15.76 4.96
CA PRO A 503 20.89 17.00 4.87
C PRO A 503 21.86 16.96 3.70
N VAL A 504 22.08 18.11 3.07
CA VAL A 504 22.97 18.24 1.92
C VAL A 504 23.94 19.42 2.10
N SER A 505 25.15 19.27 1.55
CA SER A 505 26.11 20.37 1.42
C SER A 505 26.69 20.39 0.01
N VAL A 506 27.03 21.60 -0.47
CA VAL A 506 27.75 21.76 -1.74
C VAL A 506 29.23 21.87 -1.42
N GLU A 507 30.04 21.02 -2.03
CA GLU A 507 31.51 20.98 -1.87
C GLU A 507 32.15 21.04 -3.27
N ASP A 508 32.75 22.18 -3.60
CA ASP A 508 33.34 22.46 -4.91
C ASP A 508 32.30 22.19 -6.05
N ASP A 509 32.57 21.18 -6.89
CA ASP A 509 31.73 20.79 -8.03
C ASP A 509 30.83 19.57 -7.72
N SER A 510 30.59 19.26 -6.44
CA SER A 510 29.80 18.12 -6.00
C SER A 510 28.79 18.47 -4.91
N VAL A 511 27.84 17.59 -4.68
CA VAL A 511 26.92 17.65 -3.55
C VAL A 511 27.15 16.43 -2.66
N VAL A 512 27.33 16.67 -1.37
CA VAL A 512 27.39 15.62 -0.37
C VAL A 512 26.02 15.49 0.28
N ILE A 513 25.45 14.30 0.24
CA ILE A 513 24.21 13.94 0.93
C ILE A 513 24.60 13.18 2.20
N HIS A 514 24.21 13.70 3.36
CA HIS A 514 24.65 13.21 4.67
C HIS A 514 23.62 12.26 5.25
N GLY A 515 23.88 10.94 5.20
CA GLY A 515 23.14 9.94 5.94
C GLY A 515 23.63 9.78 7.38
N GLU A 516 22.97 8.94 8.16
CA GLU A 516 23.37 8.61 9.53
C GLU A 516 24.59 7.67 9.57
N LYS A 517 24.70 6.75 8.62
CA LYS A 517 25.75 5.73 8.54
C LYS A 517 26.80 6.05 7.48
N HIS A 518 26.39 6.62 6.38
CA HIS A 518 27.20 6.87 5.21
C HIS A 518 26.93 8.26 4.65
N CYS A 519 27.88 8.79 3.88
CA CYS A 519 27.60 9.91 2.99
C CYS A 519 27.55 9.42 1.54
N ALA A 520 26.79 10.13 0.70
CA ALA A 520 26.81 9.92 -0.73
C ALA A 520 27.31 11.16 -1.44
N ILE A 521 28.29 10.99 -2.34
CA ILE A 521 28.82 12.08 -3.14
C ILE A 521 28.18 12.04 -4.52
N LEU A 522 27.51 13.12 -4.86
CA LEU A 522 26.84 13.36 -6.13
C LEU A 522 27.72 14.22 -7.01
N HIS A 523 28.13 13.70 -8.15
CA HIS A 523 28.82 14.42 -9.21
C HIS A 523 27.94 14.52 -10.44
N ALA A 524 28.03 15.65 -11.14
CA ALA A 524 27.47 15.81 -12.47
C ALA A 524 28.59 15.94 -13.50
N GLU A 525 28.55 15.12 -14.55
CA GLU A 525 29.43 15.19 -15.70
C GLU A 525 28.66 15.83 -16.85
N GLY A 526 29.23 16.81 -17.52
CA GLY A 526 28.63 17.54 -18.63
C GLY A 526 29.14 18.97 -18.67
N ARG A 527 28.43 19.86 -19.39
CA ARG A 527 28.82 21.27 -19.48
C ARG A 527 28.61 21.97 -18.15
N LYS A 528 29.43 23.00 -17.87
CA LYS A 528 29.46 23.78 -16.61
C LYS A 528 28.08 24.23 -16.15
N GLY A 529 27.49 23.50 -15.24
CA GLY A 529 26.34 23.90 -14.43
C GLY A 529 26.77 24.08 -12.97
N GLU A 530 25.96 24.80 -12.20
CA GLU A 530 26.11 24.89 -10.76
C GLU A 530 25.00 24.09 -10.10
N PHE A 531 25.33 23.41 -8.99
CA PHE A 531 24.32 22.83 -8.12
C PHE A 531 23.59 23.91 -7.34
N LYS A 532 22.28 23.90 -7.38
CA LYS A 532 21.40 24.76 -6.59
C LYS A 532 20.56 23.91 -5.68
N ILE A 533 20.49 24.25 -4.40
CA ILE A 533 19.71 23.53 -3.41
C ILE A 533 18.56 24.44 -2.96
N LYS A 534 17.34 23.90 -2.99
CA LYS A 534 16.14 24.52 -2.47
C LYS A 534 15.55 23.61 -1.41
N THR A 535 15.33 24.11 -0.20
CA THR A 535 14.60 23.38 0.83
C THR A 535 13.13 23.78 0.78
N VAL A 536 12.25 22.78 0.75
CA VAL A 536 10.79 22.95 0.72
C VAL A 536 10.19 22.25 1.94
N GLU A 537 9.32 22.93 2.66
CA GLU A 537 8.53 22.34 3.74
C GLU A 537 7.37 21.53 3.14
N HIS A 538 7.21 20.30 3.58
CA HIS A 538 6.20 19.37 3.11
C HIS A 538 5.50 18.70 4.29
N SER A 539 4.16 18.59 4.24
CA SER A 539 3.36 17.81 5.17
C SER A 539 3.22 16.37 4.65
N ASN A 540 3.82 15.42 5.36
CA ASN A 540 3.74 14.01 4.98
C ASN A 540 2.36 13.40 5.25
N HIS A 541 2.18 12.12 4.96
CA HIS A 541 0.89 11.43 5.11
C HIS A 541 0.31 11.49 6.53
N GLN A 542 1.16 11.57 7.54
CA GLN A 542 0.77 11.70 8.96
C GLN A 542 0.52 13.15 9.40
N GLY A 543 0.62 14.13 8.48
CA GLY A 543 0.51 15.55 8.80
C GLY A 543 1.72 16.13 9.53
N ILE A 544 2.88 15.43 9.49
CA ILE A 544 4.13 15.89 10.07
C ILE A 544 4.88 16.72 9.04
N LEU A 545 5.33 17.91 9.44
CA LEU A 545 6.15 18.78 8.58
C LEU A 545 7.57 18.24 8.47
N GLU A 546 8.05 18.10 7.25
CA GLU A 546 9.39 17.65 6.88
C GLU A 546 10.06 18.67 5.97
N ASN A 547 11.38 18.81 6.08
CA ASN A 547 12.18 19.59 5.15
C ASN A 547 12.71 18.69 4.04
N ILE A 548 12.36 19.01 2.81
CA ILE A 548 12.77 18.30 1.61
C ILE A 548 13.81 19.12 0.86
N ASN A 549 14.97 18.55 0.60
CA ASN A 549 16.01 19.17 -0.19
C ASN A 549 15.86 18.77 -1.66
N VAL A 550 15.62 19.77 -2.50
CA VAL A 550 15.57 19.65 -3.96
C VAL A 550 16.91 20.12 -4.49
N ILE A 551 17.68 19.21 -5.07
CA ILE A 551 18.98 19.44 -5.66
C ILE A 551 18.78 19.60 -7.17
N ARG A 552 19.12 20.76 -7.70
CA ARG A 552 19.05 21.03 -9.13
C ARG A 552 20.41 21.26 -9.72
N TRP A 553 20.63 20.68 -10.89
CA TRP A 553 21.80 20.92 -11.73
C TRP A 553 21.35 21.36 -13.11
N GLU A 554 21.77 22.57 -13.50
CA GLU A 554 21.40 23.15 -14.80
C GLU A 554 22.14 22.46 -15.93
N VAL A 555 21.38 21.97 -16.93
CA VAL A 555 21.93 21.31 -18.11
C VAL A 555 21.94 22.30 -19.26
N CYS A 556 23.10 22.56 -19.82
CA CYS A 556 23.21 23.42 -20.98
C CYS A 556 22.54 22.78 -22.22
N CYS A 557 21.57 23.48 -22.81
CA CYS A 557 21.04 23.13 -24.11
C CYS A 557 21.90 23.69 -25.22
N ASP A 558 22.36 22.81 -26.14
CA ASP A 558 23.01 23.23 -27.38
C ASP A 558 21.99 23.49 -28.46
N GLU A 559 22.18 24.62 -29.13
CA GLU A 559 21.51 24.91 -30.40
C GLU A 559 22.47 24.55 -31.54
N PRO A 560 22.29 23.40 -32.21
CA PRO A 560 23.04 23.13 -33.45
C PRO A 560 22.73 24.23 -34.45
N GLN A 561 23.77 24.79 -35.12
CA GLN A 561 23.58 25.86 -36.09
C GLN A 561 22.49 25.48 -37.13
N ASN A 562 21.46 26.33 -37.24
CA ASN A 562 20.27 26.16 -38.10
C ASN A 562 19.30 25.01 -37.70
N SER A 563 19.33 24.52 -36.47
CA SER A 563 18.38 23.52 -35.97
C SER A 563 17.17 24.19 -35.29
N LYS A 564 15.98 23.57 -35.42
CA LYS A 564 14.79 23.92 -34.66
C LYS A 564 14.67 23.09 -33.38
N ILE A 565 15.72 22.36 -32.99
CA ILE A 565 15.76 21.41 -31.88
C ILE A 565 16.94 21.80 -30.99
N GLY A 566 16.67 22.00 -29.71
CA GLY A 566 17.68 22.09 -28.65
C GLY A 566 18.00 20.68 -28.13
N ILE A 567 19.26 20.39 -27.84
CA ILE A 567 19.72 19.11 -27.28
C ILE A 567 20.39 19.40 -25.94
N ALA A 568 19.99 18.67 -24.91
CA ALA A 568 20.61 18.67 -23.60
C ALA A 568 20.98 17.23 -23.22
N ASP A 569 22.24 17.03 -22.84
CA ASP A 569 22.75 15.76 -22.33
C ASP A 569 23.26 15.96 -20.92
N SER A 570 22.96 15.03 -20.02
CA SER A 570 23.47 15.02 -18.66
C SER A 570 23.98 13.63 -18.27
N LYS A 571 24.92 13.60 -17.33
CA LYS A 571 25.33 12.37 -16.66
C LYS A 571 25.56 12.67 -15.19
N ILE A 572 24.81 11.99 -14.35
CA ILE A 572 24.89 12.08 -12.89
C ILE A 572 25.45 10.79 -12.33
N CYS A 573 26.41 10.91 -11.42
CA CYS A 573 27.00 9.78 -10.73
C CYS A 573 26.86 10.00 -9.21
N LEU A 574 26.36 8.98 -8.52
CA LEU A 574 26.26 8.94 -7.06
C LEU A 574 27.00 7.74 -6.51
N HIS A 575 27.86 7.93 -5.53
CA HIS A 575 28.55 6.83 -4.85
C HIS A 575 28.56 7.02 -3.34
N ILE A 576 28.43 5.90 -2.63
CA ILE A 576 28.45 5.86 -1.16
C ILE A 576 29.90 5.86 -0.70
N THR A 577 30.23 6.78 0.19
CA THR A 577 31.52 6.84 0.91
C THR A 577 31.41 6.11 2.24
N GLU A 578 32.55 5.61 2.73
CA GLU A 578 32.65 5.00 4.07
C GLU A 578 32.69 6.06 5.18
#